data_5fae053ce91308c84aeb44a69701a093
#
_entry.id   5fae053ce91308c84aeb44a69701a093
#
_cell.length_a   1.000
_cell.length_b   1.000
_cell.length_c   1.000
_cell.angle_alpha   90.00
_cell.angle_beta   90.00
_cell.angle_gamma   90.00
#
_symmetry.space_group_name_H-M   'P 1'
#
loop_
_entity.id
_entity.type
_entity.pdbx_description
1 polymer ?
#
loop_
_entity_poly.entity_id
_entity_poly.type
_entity_poly.pdbx_seq_one_letter_code
_entity_poly.pdbx_strand_id
1 'polypeptide(L)'
;MNFRTILILGALTAFGPLAIDFYLPAFPSMALAFGTDEKHVQMTLAAYFAGLSIGQLAYGPVADRFGRRIPLLVGLTLFTLASLACAYAPNLEWLIGARFVQALGGCAGMVISRAVVSDKCDAVGSAKVFSQLMLVMGLAPILAPMLGGLLVNTTGWQSIFLVLTGFSALAGLAVALGLPESMPAHMPRQPLSGALRQYGRLLKDRVYLGHALTGGIAIAGMFAYIAGSPFIFIKLYGVPAEHFGWLFGTNAAGFILVAQVNARMLAKRGPAFLLSRAVWVYFAAGLALLAVSAMHTESLWPLLIPLFICVSSLGCISPNAAACAMNGQGARAGSASALLGCMQFSVAAGASALVGVLHDGTAVPMAMVISLCGLLVVCVALLTRRLQNARALAQAQAEA
;
A
#
# COMPACT_ATOMS: atom_id res chain seq x y z
N MET A 1 20.34 5.11 -17.05
CA MET A 1 20.59 4.34 -15.81
C MET A 1 21.05 2.93 -16.17
N ASN A 2 22.02 2.33 -15.43
CA ASN A 2 22.54 0.99 -15.75
C ASN A 2 21.55 -0.10 -15.31
N PHE A 3 21.52 -1.22 -16.04
CA PHE A 3 20.65 -2.38 -15.72
C PHE A 3 20.80 -2.86 -14.26
N ARG A 4 22.03 -2.92 -13.74
CA ARG A 4 22.31 -3.25 -12.34
C ARG A 4 21.57 -2.34 -11.34
N THR A 5 21.55 -1.03 -11.57
CA THR A 5 20.85 -0.08 -10.72
C THR A 5 19.32 -0.30 -10.78
N ILE A 6 18.77 -0.57 -11.98
CA ILE A 6 17.34 -0.85 -12.15
C ILE A 6 16.95 -2.14 -11.40
N LEU A 7 17.79 -3.16 -11.44
CA LEU A 7 17.56 -4.42 -10.72
C LEU A 7 17.56 -4.20 -9.20
N ILE A 8 18.51 -3.42 -8.68
CA ILE A 8 18.56 -3.06 -7.25
C ILE A 8 17.29 -2.30 -6.85
N LEU A 9 16.89 -1.28 -7.62
CA LEU A 9 15.68 -0.51 -7.34
C LEU A 9 14.41 -1.35 -7.46
N GLY A 10 14.36 -2.30 -8.39
CA GLY A 10 13.29 -3.29 -8.52
C GLY A 10 13.18 -4.17 -7.27
N ALA A 11 14.29 -4.70 -6.77
CA ALA A 11 14.32 -5.44 -5.53
C ALA A 11 13.84 -4.60 -4.33
N LEU A 12 14.25 -3.33 -4.25
CA LEU A 12 13.83 -2.41 -3.19
C LEU A 12 12.33 -2.10 -3.23
N THR A 13 11.73 -1.97 -4.40
CA THR A 13 10.27 -1.75 -4.52
C THR A 13 9.45 -3.00 -4.20
N ALA A 14 10.03 -4.19 -4.33
CA ALA A 14 9.37 -5.45 -3.99
C ALA A 14 9.17 -5.66 -2.48
N PHE A 15 9.89 -4.92 -1.61
CA PHE A 15 9.77 -5.09 -0.14
C PHE A 15 8.34 -4.90 0.37
N GLY A 16 7.59 -3.92 -0.17
CA GLY A 16 6.21 -3.68 0.24
C GLY A 16 5.33 -4.91 0.00
N PRO A 17 5.10 -5.32 -1.27
CA PRO A 17 4.29 -6.47 -1.59
C PRO A 17 4.81 -7.78 -0.94
N LEU A 18 6.12 -8.04 -0.97
CA LEU A 18 6.66 -9.26 -0.38
C LEU A 18 6.38 -9.32 1.13
N ALA A 19 6.61 -8.24 1.86
CA ALA A 19 6.38 -8.23 3.29
C ALA A 19 4.89 -8.22 3.69
N ILE A 20 3.99 -7.86 2.78
CA ILE A 20 2.54 -7.85 3.01
C ILE A 20 1.91 -9.18 2.55
N ASP A 21 2.15 -9.57 1.31
CA ASP A 21 1.37 -10.62 0.65
C ASP A 21 1.95 -12.01 0.89
N PHE A 22 3.28 -12.12 1.13
CA PHE A 22 3.98 -13.37 1.25
C PHE A 22 3.57 -14.18 2.49
N TYR A 23 3.21 -13.51 3.58
CA TYR A 23 2.87 -14.20 4.82
C TYR A 23 1.35 -14.36 5.05
N LEU A 24 0.50 -13.80 4.19
CA LEU A 24 -0.96 -13.92 4.34
C LEU A 24 -1.44 -15.38 4.45
N PRO A 25 -0.96 -16.33 3.63
CA PRO A 25 -1.35 -17.72 3.75
C PRO A 25 -0.98 -18.38 5.09
N ALA A 26 -0.06 -17.76 5.85
CA ALA A 26 0.41 -18.28 7.13
C ALA A 26 -0.51 -17.92 8.32
N PHE A 27 -1.52 -17.05 8.14
CA PHE A 27 -2.39 -16.60 9.25
C PHE A 27 -3.00 -17.73 10.05
N PRO A 28 -3.62 -18.77 9.43
CA PRO A 28 -4.18 -19.88 10.19
C PRO A 28 -3.13 -20.65 10.99
N SER A 29 -1.96 -20.93 10.39
CA SER A 29 -0.87 -21.64 11.06
C SER A 29 -0.23 -20.85 12.19
N MET A 30 -0.16 -19.52 12.06
CA MET A 30 0.30 -18.62 13.11
C MET A 30 -0.69 -18.54 14.26
N ALA A 31 -2.00 -18.48 14.00
CA ALA A 31 -3.03 -18.52 15.01
C ALA A 31 -2.94 -19.80 15.87
N LEU A 32 -2.75 -20.95 15.23
CA LEU A 32 -2.51 -22.21 15.90
C LEU A 32 -1.20 -22.21 16.71
N ALA A 33 -0.11 -21.71 16.13
CA ALA A 33 1.20 -21.71 16.80
C ALA A 33 1.24 -20.82 18.05
N PHE A 34 0.50 -19.70 18.06
CA PHE A 34 0.42 -18.79 19.20
C PHE A 34 -0.78 -19.08 20.13
N GLY A 35 -1.60 -20.11 19.83
CA GLY A 35 -2.78 -20.43 20.63
C GLY A 35 -3.81 -19.30 20.69
N THR A 36 -4.01 -18.60 19.58
CA THR A 36 -4.88 -17.41 19.50
C THR A 36 -5.81 -17.47 18.30
N ASP A 37 -6.70 -16.49 18.21
CA ASP A 37 -7.59 -16.34 17.06
C ASP A 37 -6.90 -15.57 15.91
N GLU A 38 -7.35 -15.78 14.68
CA GLU A 38 -6.85 -15.08 13.50
C GLU A 38 -7.04 -13.55 13.58
N LYS A 39 -8.07 -13.07 14.31
CA LYS A 39 -8.27 -11.63 14.57
C LYS A 39 -7.06 -10.98 15.24
N HIS A 40 -6.41 -11.70 16.15
CA HIS A 40 -5.20 -11.20 16.81
C HIS A 40 -3.99 -11.24 15.88
N VAL A 41 -3.90 -12.26 15.01
CA VAL A 41 -2.85 -12.32 13.97
C VAL A 41 -2.98 -11.16 12.98
N GLN A 42 -4.19 -10.73 12.63
CA GLN A 42 -4.43 -9.58 11.75
C GLN A 42 -3.84 -8.27 12.32
N MET A 43 -3.69 -8.15 13.64
CA MET A 43 -3.05 -6.99 14.27
C MET A 43 -1.56 -6.85 13.88
N THR A 44 -0.90 -7.94 13.51
CA THR A 44 0.48 -7.88 12.97
C THR A 44 0.54 -7.12 11.65
N LEU A 45 -0.49 -7.24 10.81
CA LEU A 45 -0.62 -6.51 9.55
C LEU A 45 -0.97 -5.04 9.79
N ALA A 46 -1.88 -4.76 10.73
CA ALA A 46 -2.22 -3.39 11.13
C ALA A 46 -0.99 -2.65 11.68
N ALA A 47 -0.19 -3.31 12.53
CA ALA A 47 1.06 -2.77 13.05
C ALA A 47 2.08 -2.49 11.93
N TYR A 48 2.16 -3.38 10.94
CA TYR A 48 3.01 -3.18 9.76
C TYR A 48 2.58 -1.93 8.98
N PHE A 49 1.28 -1.73 8.72
CA PHE A 49 0.79 -0.52 8.04
C PHE A 49 1.02 0.76 8.85
N ALA A 50 0.88 0.69 10.17
CA ALA A 50 1.21 1.82 11.06
C ALA A 50 2.70 2.18 10.95
N GLY A 51 3.59 1.19 10.91
CA GLY A 51 5.02 1.40 10.68
C GLY A 51 5.33 2.02 9.31
N LEU A 52 4.68 1.54 8.24
CA LEU A 52 4.80 2.13 6.90
C LEU A 52 4.32 3.59 6.89
N SER A 53 3.23 3.91 7.56
CA SER A 53 2.69 5.25 7.65
C SER A 53 3.71 6.24 8.22
N ILE A 54 4.31 5.90 9.36
CA ILE A 54 5.35 6.72 10.00
C ILE A 54 6.60 6.80 9.12
N GLY A 55 7.02 5.67 8.55
CA GLY A 55 8.17 5.60 7.65
C GLY A 55 8.02 6.49 6.43
N GLN A 56 6.85 6.60 5.82
CA GLN A 56 6.59 7.49 4.68
C GLN A 56 6.93 8.96 5.01
N LEU A 57 6.57 9.44 6.19
CA LEU A 57 6.87 10.82 6.61
C LEU A 57 8.36 11.01 6.96
N ALA A 58 9.01 9.99 7.50
CA ALA A 58 10.37 10.10 8.00
C ALA A 58 11.42 10.03 6.88
N TYR A 59 11.31 9.04 5.97
CA TYR A 59 12.38 8.76 5.01
C TYR A 59 12.58 9.83 3.94
N GLY A 60 11.54 10.57 3.54
CA GLY A 60 11.69 11.68 2.59
C GLY A 60 12.67 12.73 3.12
N PRO A 61 12.34 13.43 4.22
CA PRO A 61 13.21 14.45 4.80
C PRO A 61 14.58 13.93 5.26
N VAL A 62 14.63 12.70 5.79
CA VAL A 62 15.90 12.09 6.22
C VAL A 62 16.82 11.86 5.01
N ALA A 63 16.28 11.35 3.91
CA ALA A 63 17.05 11.13 2.69
C ALA A 63 17.46 12.44 1.99
N ASP A 64 16.68 13.52 2.11
CA ASP A 64 17.03 14.84 1.60
C ASP A 64 18.12 15.52 2.43
N ARG A 65 18.24 15.15 3.71
CA ARG A 65 19.27 15.71 4.60
C ARG A 65 20.59 14.93 4.58
N PHE A 66 20.52 13.60 4.63
CA PHE A 66 21.68 12.73 4.83
C PHE A 66 22.18 12.05 3.55
N GLY A 67 21.51 12.29 2.41
CA GLY A 67 21.75 11.55 1.17
C GLY A 67 20.85 10.31 1.08
N ARG A 68 20.87 9.64 -0.07
CA ARG A 68 19.97 8.50 -0.35
C ARG A 68 20.52 7.20 0.23
N ARG A 69 21.84 7.01 0.13
CA ARG A 69 22.49 5.74 0.41
C ARG A 69 22.47 5.35 1.90
N ILE A 70 22.83 6.28 2.80
CA ILE A 70 22.92 5.99 4.24
C ILE A 70 21.57 5.64 4.85
N PRO A 71 20.49 6.45 4.68
CA PRO A 71 19.18 6.10 5.22
C PRO A 71 18.61 4.79 4.64
N LEU A 72 18.94 4.49 3.37
CA LEU A 72 18.54 3.24 2.74
C LEU A 72 19.22 2.04 3.38
N LEU A 73 20.53 2.09 3.63
CA LEU A 73 21.27 1.02 4.30
C LEU A 73 20.80 0.82 5.75
N VAL A 74 20.55 1.91 6.48
CA VAL A 74 19.98 1.84 7.84
C VAL A 74 18.60 1.18 7.81
N GLY A 75 17.74 1.57 6.88
CA GLY A 75 16.42 0.97 6.72
C GLY A 75 16.47 -0.53 6.38
N LEU A 76 17.36 -0.93 5.46
CA LEU A 76 17.54 -2.34 5.09
C LEU A 76 18.10 -3.17 6.25
N THR A 77 19.04 -2.64 7.02
CA THR A 77 19.55 -3.29 8.23
C THR A 77 18.44 -3.47 9.26
N LEU A 78 17.64 -2.42 9.49
CA LEU A 78 16.50 -2.48 10.40
C LEU A 78 15.47 -3.52 9.94
N PHE A 79 15.14 -3.56 8.65
CA PHE A 79 14.23 -4.56 8.07
C PHE A 79 14.78 -5.98 8.25
N THR A 80 16.08 -6.19 8.00
CA THR A 80 16.74 -7.50 8.13
C THR A 80 16.67 -8.01 9.57
N LEU A 81 17.06 -7.17 10.53
CA LEU A 81 17.03 -7.54 11.96
C LEU A 81 15.61 -7.77 12.47
N ALA A 82 14.66 -6.91 12.06
CA ALA A 82 13.26 -7.07 12.43
C ALA A 82 12.62 -8.31 11.79
N SER A 83 12.99 -8.65 10.54
CA SER A 83 12.53 -9.89 9.90
C SER A 83 13.05 -11.12 10.65
N LEU A 84 14.30 -11.10 11.08
CA LEU A 84 14.87 -12.16 11.92
C LEU A 84 14.13 -12.25 13.26
N ALA A 85 13.84 -11.10 13.89
CA ALA A 85 13.06 -11.05 15.13
C ALA A 85 11.62 -11.57 14.96
N CYS A 86 11.00 -11.39 13.77
CA CYS A 86 9.70 -11.99 13.43
C CYS A 86 9.79 -13.52 13.32
N ALA A 87 10.85 -14.05 12.69
CA ALA A 87 11.03 -15.50 12.52
C ALA A 87 11.15 -16.25 13.87
N TYR A 88 11.75 -15.60 14.86
CA TYR A 88 11.97 -16.15 16.21
C TYR A 88 11.06 -15.54 17.27
N ALA A 89 9.88 -15.03 16.88
CA ALA A 89 8.93 -14.42 17.80
C ALA A 89 8.44 -15.44 18.86
N PRO A 90 8.64 -15.20 20.16
CA PRO A 90 8.21 -16.11 21.22
C PRO A 90 6.69 -16.05 21.50
N ASN A 91 6.07 -14.93 21.16
CA ASN A 91 4.63 -14.67 21.34
C ASN A 91 4.13 -13.67 20.28
N LEU A 92 2.82 -13.49 20.23
CA LEU A 92 2.18 -12.62 19.24
C LEU A 92 2.50 -11.13 19.44
N GLU A 93 2.59 -10.67 20.69
CA GLU A 93 2.90 -9.27 21.02
C GLU A 93 4.29 -8.89 20.53
N TRP A 94 5.26 -9.78 20.69
CA TRP A 94 6.60 -9.62 20.11
C TRP A 94 6.53 -9.53 18.61
N LEU A 95 5.78 -10.43 17.95
CA LEU A 95 5.61 -10.41 16.52
C LEU A 95 4.98 -9.09 16.04
N ILE A 96 3.95 -8.57 16.70
CA ILE A 96 3.30 -7.29 16.40
C ILE A 96 4.35 -6.16 16.46
N GLY A 97 5.13 -6.08 17.53
CA GLY A 97 6.20 -5.09 17.68
C GLY A 97 7.29 -5.21 16.60
N ALA A 98 7.75 -6.43 16.34
CA ALA A 98 8.75 -6.71 15.31
C ALA A 98 8.26 -6.35 13.90
N ARG A 99 6.98 -6.61 13.58
CA ARG A 99 6.33 -6.23 12.31
C ARG A 99 6.27 -4.71 12.13
N PHE A 100 5.97 -3.96 13.19
CA PHE A 100 6.00 -2.49 13.15
C PHE A 100 7.42 -1.98 12.81
N VAL A 101 8.45 -2.51 13.49
CA VAL A 101 9.85 -2.14 13.24
C VAL A 101 10.31 -2.57 11.83
N GLN A 102 9.89 -3.76 11.39
CA GLN A 102 10.15 -4.25 10.03
C GLN A 102 9.59 -3.29 8.97
N ALA A 103 8.38 -2.78 9.17
CA ALA A 103 7.73 -1.83 8.26
C ALA A 103 8.48 -0.49 8.20
N LEU A 104 8.94 0.03 9.34
CA LEU A 104 9.81 1.21 9.37
C LEU A 104 11.03 1.00 8.47
N GLY A 105 11.72 -0.15 8.57
CA GLY A 105 12.85 -0.47 7.73
C GLY A 105 12.51 -0.61 6.25
N GLY A 106 11.44 -1.33 5.93
CA GLY A 106 11.00 -1.60 4.56
C GLY A 106 10.56 -0.36 3.79
N CYS A 107 10.02 0.63 4.49
CA CYS A 107 9.60 1.91 3.91
C CYS A 107 10.77 2.66 3.23
N ALA A 108 12.00 2.51 3.72
CA ALA A 108 13.19 3.12 3.12
C ALA A 108 13.35 2.74 1.64
N GLY A 109 13.20 1.43 1.33
CA GLY A 109 13.27 0.92 -0.03
C GLY A 109 12.23 1.56 -0.95
N MET A 110 10.99 1.65 -0.48
CA MET A 110 9.87 2.21 -1.27
C MET A 110 10.02 3.71 -1.55
N VAL A 111 10.43 4.49 -0.55
CA VAL A 111 10.53 5.96 -0.66
C VAL A 111 11.80 6.37 -1.41
N ILE A 112 12.95 5.81 -1.01
CA ILE A 112 14.25 6.24 -1.52
C ILE A 112 14.48 5.77 -2.95
N SER A 113 13.94 4.60 -3.37
CA SER A 113 14.04 4.15 -4.76
C SER A 113 13.47 5.17 -5.74
N ARG A 114 12.32 5.78 -5.42
CA ARG A 114 11.71 6.83 -6.25
C ARG A 114 12.60 8.08 -6.34
N ALA A 115 13.20 8.47 -5.22
CA ALA A 115 14.13 9.61 -5.18
C ALA A 115 15.36 9.35 -6.04
N VAL A 116 15.98 8.16 -5.94
CA VAL A 116 17.14 7.76 -6.76
C VAL A 116 16.83 7.78 -8.25
N VAL A 117 15.64 7.34 -8.67
CA VAL A 117 15.20 7.43 -10.07
C VAL A 117 15.13 8.89 -10.51
N SER A 118 14.49 9.74 -9.71
CA SER A 118 14.36 11.18 -10.01
C SER A 118 15.69 11.92 -10.02
N ASP A 119 16.66 11.51 -9.17
CA ASP A 119 18.01 12.11 -9.11
C ASP A 119 18.86 11.75 -10.34
N LYS A 120 18.65 10.56 -10.94
CA LYS A 120 19.52 9.99 -12.00
C LYS A 120 18.93 10.03 -13.41
N CYS A 121 17.67 10.37 -13.57
CA CYS A 121 16.98 10.35 -14.85
C CYS A 121 16.26 11.67 -15.10
N ASP A 122 16.15 12.07 -16.37
CA ASP A 122 15.21 13.07 -16.83
C ASP A 122 13.76 12.55 -16.78
N ALA A 123 12.79 13.37 -17.11
CA ALA A 123 11.37 13.01 -17.03
C ALA A 123 11.03 11.76 -17.86
N VAL A 124 11.57 11.62 -19.06
CA VAL A 124 11.32 10.48 -19.97
C VAL A 124 11.98 9.21 -19.44
N GLY A 125 13.24 9.31 -19.02
CA GLY A 125 13.98 8.22 -18.42
C GLY A 125 13.36 7.73 -17.12
N SER A 126 12.90 8.64 -16.27
CA SER A 126 12.17 8.31 -15.03
C SER A 126 10.88 7.55 -15.31
N ALA A 127 10.08 7.99 -16.30
CA ALA A 127 8.86 7.29 -16.68
C ALA A 127 9.13 5.86 -17.16
N LYS A 128 10.20 5.64 -17.94
CA LYS A 128 10.61 4.31 -18.41
C LYS A 128 11.03 3.40 -17.24
N VAL A 129 11.81 3.92 -16.31
CA VAL A 129 12.24 3.13 -15.12
C VAL A 129 11.06 2.83 -14.23
N PHE A 130 10.19 3.80 -13.93
CA PHE A 130 8.98 3.56 -13.13
C PHE A 130 8.07 2.51 -13.77
N SER A 131 7.93 2.48 -15.11
CA SER A 131 7.19 1.42 -15.79
C SER A 131 7.78 0.03 -15.54
N GLN A 132 9.11 -0.10 -15.50
CA GLN A 132 9.78 -1.37 -15.18
C GLN A 132 9.58 -1.75 -13.72
N LEU A 133 9.66 -0.79 -12.78
CA LEU A 133 9.37 -1.04 -11.37
C LEU A 133 7.92 -1.44 -11.13
N MET A 134 6.97 -0.90 -11.90
CA MET A 134 5.55 -1.27 -11.85
C MET A 134 5.31 -2.73 -12.26
N LEU A 135 6.13 -3.32 -13.13
CA LEU A 135 6.04 -4.76 -13.43
C LEU A 135 6.33 -5.61 -12.18
N VAL A 136 7.34 -5.22 -11.40
CA VAL A 136 7.67 -5.90 -10.14
C VAL A 136 6.51 -5.78 -9.16
N MET A 137 5.97 -4.56 -9.00
CA MET A 137 4.83 -4.31 -8.11
C MET A 137 3.55 -5.03 -8.57
N GLY A 138 3.37 -5.26 -9.86
CA GLY A 138 2.21 -5.98 -10.40
C GLY A 138 2.32 -7.50 -10.27
N LEU A 139 3.53 -8.06 -10.41
CA LEU A 139 3.77 -9.50 -10.29
C LEU A 139 3.87 -9.97 -8.84
N ALA A 140 4.39 -9.13 -7.94
CA ALA A 140 4.62 -9.51 -6.56
C ALA A 140 3.33 -9.93 -5.82
N PRO A 141 2.18 -9.25 -5.92
CA PRO A 141 0.93 -9.69 -5.28
C PRO A 141 0.39 -11.03 -5.82
N ILE A 142 0.82 -11.46 -6.99
CA ILE A 142 0.44 -12.76 -7.56
C ILE A 142 1.38 -13.84 -7.03
N LEU A 143 2.69 -13.62 -7.15
CA LEU A 143 3.70 -14.62 -6.83
C LEU A 143 3.94 -14.77 -5.32
N ALA A 144 3.85 -13.67 -4.55
CA ALA A 144 4.16 -13.70 -3.13
C ALA A 144 3.24 -14.63 -2.33
N PRO A 145 1.89 -14.57 -2.44
CA PRO A 145 1.04 -15.49 -1.71
C PRO A 145 1.19 -16.95 -2.17
N MET A 146 1.46 -17.20 -3.45
CA MET A 146 1.69 -18.56 -3.95
C MET A 146 2.94 -19.18 -3.33
N LEU A 147 4.05 -18.44 -3.36
CA LEU A 147 5.31 -18.88 -2.75
C LEU A 147 5.19 -18.98 -1.22
N GLY A 148 4.45 -18.04 -0.60
CA GLY A 148 4.15 -18.06 0.83
C GLY A 148 3.38 -19.31 1.24
N GLY A 149 2.31 -19.64 0.52
CA GLY A 149 1.53 -20.87 0.75
C GLY A 149 2.36 -22.15 0.64
N LEU A 150 3.25 -22.22 -0.38
CA LEU A 150 4.16 -23.35 -0.53
C LEU A 150 5.13 -23.47 0.66
N LEU A 151 5.73 -22.36 1.11
CA LEU A 151 6.64 -22.35 2.26
C LEU A 151 5.94 -22.74 3.55
N VAL A 152 4.73 -22.24 3.80
CA VAL A 152 3.94 -22.58 4.99
C VAL A 152 3.74 -24.09 5.09
N ASN A 153 3.38 -24.72 3.97
CA ASN A 153 3.10 -26.15 3.93
C ASN A 153 4.35 -27.05 4.04
N THR A 154 5.52 -26.53 3.63
CA THR A 154 6.76 -27.35 3.61
C THR A 154 7.67 -27.11 4.81
N THR A 155 7.82 -25.85 5.25
CA THR A 155 8.84 -25.46 6.23
C THR A 155 8.29 -24.61 7.39
N GLY A 156 6.98 -24.33 7.37
CA GLY A 156 6.32 -23.52 8.39
C GLY A 156 6.39 -22.01 8.17
N TRP A 157 5.58 -21.27 8.93
CA TRP A 157 5.41 -19.83 8.75
C TRP A 157 6.69 -19.00 9.03
N GLN A 158 7.58 -19.49 9.89
CA GLN A 158 8.85 -18.83 10.24
C GLN A 158 9.76 -18.66 9.02
N SER A 159 9.72 -19.62 8.10
CA SER A 159 10.54 -19.62 6.89
C SER A 159 10.27 -18.41 5.99
N ILE A 160 9.06 -17.87 6.00
CA ILE A 160 8.69 -16.65 5.29
C ILE A 160 9.56 -15.48 5.75
N PHE A 161 9.69 -15.30 7.06
CA PHE A 161 10.49 -14.23 7.62
C PHE A 161 12.01 -14.46 7.44
N LEU A 162 12.46 -15.73 7.43
CA LEU A 162 13.85 -16.07 7.10
C LEU A 162 14.17 -15.76 5.64
N VAL A 163 13.26 -16.03 4.70
CA VAL A 163 13.41 -15.64 3.30
C VAL A 163 13.45 -14.12 3.15
N LEU A 164 12.59 -13.39 3.85
CA LEU A 164 12.62 -11.92 3.87
C LEU A 164 13.93 -11.38 4.47
N THR A 165 14.47 -12.05 5.51
CA THR A 165 15.77 -11.72 6.09
C THR A 165 16.90 -11.89 5.05
N GLY A 166 16.95 -13.03 4.38
CA GLY A 166 17.94 -13.29 3.32
C GLY A 166 17.82 -12.32 2.15
N PHE A 167 16.59 -12.08 1.69
CA PHE A 167 16.31 -11.13 0.61
C PHE A 167 16.77 -9.71 0.95
N SER A 168 16.47 -9.24 2.18
CA SER A 168 16.86 -7.90 2.61
C SER A 168 18.35 -7.75 2.85
N ALA A 169 19.02 -8.78 3.37
CA ALA A 169 20.47 -8.79 3.53
C ALA A 169 21.18 -8.73 2.16
N LEU A 170 20.72 -9.50 1.19
CA LEU A 170 21.22 -9.47 -0.19
C LEU A 170 20.97 -8.12 -0.86
N ALA A 171 19.79 -7.53 -0.67
CA ALA A 171 19.48 -6.20 -1.18
C ALA A 171 20.37 -5.13 -0.52
N GLY A 172 20.60 -5.23 0.80
CA GLY A 172 21.51 -4.36 1.53
C GLY A 172 22.95 -4.44 1.01
N LEU A 173 23.44 -5.65 0.76
CA LEU A 173 24.76 -5.89 0.15
C LEU A 173 24.82 -5.32 -1.27
N ALA A 174 23.78 -5.53 -2.08
CA ALA A 174 23.70 -4.99 -3.43
C ALA A 174 23.69 -3.46 -3.45
N VAL A 175 23.01 -2.81 -2.48
CA VAL A 175 23.05 -1.35 -2.29
C VAL A 175 24.44 -0.90 -1.85
N ALA A 176 25.06 -1.58 -0.89
CA ALA A 176 26.36 -1.23 -0.37
C ALA A 176 27.46 -1.30 -1.45
N LEU A 177 27.40 -2.31 -2.32
CA LEU A 177 28.42 -2.53 -3.35
C LEU A 177 28.05 -1.91 -4.72
N GLY A 178 26.77 -1.67 -4.99
CA GLY A 178 26.30 -1.35 -6.34
C GLY A 178 25.57 -0.02 -6.50
N LEU A 179 25.14 0.63 -5.43
CA LEU A 179 24.40 1.89 -5.49
C LEU A 179 25.27 3.03 -4.93
N PRO A 180 25.92 3.85 -5.80
CA PRO A 180 26.59 5.05 -5.34
C PRO A 180 25.57 6.09 -4.87
N GLU A 181 26.02 7.07 -4.05
CA GLU A 181 25.16 8.20 -3.68
C GLU A 181 24.61 8.89 -4.93
N SER A 182 23.30 9.14 -4.93
CA SER A 182 22.61 9.74 -6.10
C SER A 182 22.26 11.20 -5.89
N MET A 183 22.24 11.67 -4.65
CA MET A 183 21.92 13.05 -4.35
C MET A 183 22.98 13.98 -4.94
N PRO A 184 22.58 14.97 -5.78
CA PRO A 184 23.53 15.92 -6.36
C PRO A 184 24.27 16.72 -5.28
N ALA A 185 25.60 16.88 -5.42
CA ALA A 185 26.43 17.56 -4.43
C ALA A 185 26.06 19.04 -4.19
N HIS A 186 25.44 19.68 -5.20
CA HIS A 186 24.98 21.08 -5.13
C HIS A 186 23.59 21.23 -4.52
N MET A 187 22.89 20.13 -4.20
CA MET A 187 21.54 20.23 -3.63
C MET A 187 21.62 20.66 -2.17
N PRO A 188 20.96 21.79 -1.78
CA PRO A 188 21.01 22.24 -0.41
C PRO A 188 20.34 21.24 0.52
N ARG A 189 21.04 20.84 1.58
CA ARG A 189 20.51 19.94 2.61
C ARG A 189 19.40 20.65 3.38
N GLN A 190 18.17 20.20 3.20
CA GLN A 190 17.02 20.82 3.84
C GLN A 190 16.95 20.48 5.34
N PRO A 191 16.62 21.45 6.22
CA PRO A 191 16.39 21.15 7.63
C PRO A 191 15.10 20.35 7.81
N LEU A 192 15.09 19.37 8.71
CA LEU A 192 13.92 18.53 9.01
C LEU A 192 12.69 19.37 9.45
N SER A 193 12.91 20.51 10.12
CA SER A 193 11.85 21.44 10.51
C SER A 193 11.09 22.03 9.31
N GLY A 194 11.74 22.17 8.16
CA GLY A 194 11.13 22.63 6.91
C GLY A 194 10.05 21.66 6.41
N ALA A 195 10.30 20.36 6.48
CA ALA A 195 9.34 19.32 6.09
C ALA A 195 8.10 19.34 7.00
N LEU A 196 8.26 19.44 8.31
CA LEU A 196 7.14 19.53 9.25
C LEU A 196 6.24 20.73 8.97
N ARG A 197 6.83 21.90 8.66
CA ARG A 197 6.07 23.10 8.27
C ARG A 197 5.31 22.88 6.95
N GLN A 198 5.90 22.17 5.99
CA GLN A 198 5.23 21.84 4.73
C GLN A 198 4.06 20.87 4.95
N TYR A 199 4.20 19.84 5.78
CA TYR A 199 3.12 18.95 6.17
C TYR A 199 1.97 19.73 6.84
N GLY A 200 2.28 20.64 7.77
CA GLY A 200 1.27 21.49 8.41
C GLY A 200 0.49 22.39 7.43
N ARG A 201 1.14 22.87 6.36
CA ARG A 201 0.47 23.65 5.29
C ARG A 201 -0.41 22.75 4.41
N LEU A 202 0.04 21.54 4.07
CA LEU A 202 -0.73 20.58 3.29
C LEU A 202 -1.98 20.10 4.05
N LEU A 203 -1.87 19.88 5.35
CA LEU A 203 -3.00 19.54 6.23
C LEU A 203 -4.06 20.65 6.34
N LYS A 204 -3.72 21.89 6.00
CA LYS A 204 -4.68 23.00 5.91
C LYS A 204 -5.32 23.15 4.54
N ASP A 205 -4.77 22.51 3.51
CA ASP A 205 -5.36 22.53 2.17
C ASP A 205 -6.47 21.48 2.05
N ARG A 206 -7.71 21.95 2.20
CA ARG A 206 -8.91 21.10 2.19
C ARG A 206 -9.12 20.34 0.88
N VAL A 207 -8.68 20.88 -0.27
CA VAL A 207 -8.81 20.22 -1.57
C VAL A 207 -7.79 19.10 -1.69
N TYR A 208 -6.52 19.36 -1.31
CA TYR A 208 -5.49 18.32 -1.22
C TYR A 208 -5.93 17.18 -0.30
N LEU A 209 -6.36 17.52 0.93
CA LEU A 209 -6.83 16.51 1.90
C LEU A 209 -8.00 15.70 1.38
N GLY A 210 -8.97 16.35 0.72
CA GLY A 210 -10.13 15.66 0.16
C GLY A 210 -9.73 14.60 -0.87
N HIS A 211 -8.84 14.92 -1.81
CA HIS A 211 -8.36 13.95 -2.80
C HIS A 211 -7.45 12.89 -2.16
N ALA A 212 -6.57 13.28 -1.24
CA ALA A 212 -5.70 12.35 -0.53
C ALA A 212 -6.51 11.34 0.30
N LEU A 213 -7.55 11.79 1.01
CA LEU A 213 -8.47 10.93 1.75
C LEU A 213 -9.32 10.05 0.82
N THR A 214 -9.80 10.58 -0.30
CA THR A 214 -10.53 9.76 -1.30
C THR A 214 -9.70 8.56 -1.75
N GLY A 215 -8.44 8.79 -2.13
CA GLY A 215 -7.52 7.71 -2.51
C GLY A 215 -7.13 6.82 -1.33
N GLY A 216 -6.84 7.42 -0.16
CA GLY A 216 -6.42 6.70 1.04
C GLY A 216 -7.49 5.76 1.60
N ILE A 217 -8.74 6.23 1.69
CA ILE A 217 -9.87 5.41 2.18
C ILE A 217 -10.20 4.29 1.19
N ALA A 218 -10.13 4.57 -0.12
CA ALA A 218 -10.34 3.53 -1.13
C ALA A 218 -9.28 2.42 -1.01
N ILE A 219 -8.01 2.77 -0.90
CA ILE A 219 -6.91 1.82 -0.67
C ILE A 219 -7.04 1.11 0.69
N ALA A 220 -7.56 1.75 1.71
CA ALA A 220 -7.83 1.11 3.00
C ALA A 220 -8.83 -0.04 2.88
N GLY A 221 -9.86 0.09 2.02
CA GLY A 221 -10.76 -1.03 1.70
C GLY A 221 -10.03 -2.21 1.03
N MET A 222 -9.00 -1.95 0.19
CA MET A 222 -8.15 -3.02 -0.32
C MET A 222 -7.37 -3.72 0.81
N PHE A 223 -6.85 -2.95 1.77
CA PHE A 223 -6.13 -3.53 2.90
C PHE A 223 -7.06 -4.25 3.90
N ALA A 224 -8.33 -3.85 4.00
CA ALA A 224 -9.36 -4.63 4.70
C ALA A 224 -9.57 -5.99 4.03
N TYR A 225 -9.65 -6.02 2.67
CA TYR A 225 -9.65 -7.28 1.91
C TYR A 225 -8.40 -8.11 2.16
N ILE A 226 -7.22 -7.51 2.07
CA ILE A 226 -5.93 -8.19 2.30
C ILE A 226 -5.91 -8.84 3.70
N ALA A 227 -6.34 -8.11 4.74
CA ALA A 227 -6.36 -8.61 6.11
C ALA A 227 -7.39 -9.72 6.35
N GLY A 228 -8.58 -9.62 5.74
CA GLY A 228 -9.68 -10.58 5.93
C GLY A 228 -9.61 -11.80 5.03
N SER A 229 -8.96 -11.69 3.87
CA SER A 229 -8.98 -12.74 2.83
C SER A 229 -8.40 -14.09 3.26
N PRO A 230 -7.33 -14.21 4.08
CA PRO A 230 -6.83 -15.51 4.52
C PRO A 230 -7.87 -16.28 5.32
N PHE A 231 -8.54 -15.62 6.28
CA PHE A 231 -9.62 -16.24 7.04
C PHE A 231 -10.75 -16.71 6.12
N ILE A 232 -11.24 -15.81 5.26
CA ILE A 232 -12.40 -16.09 4.40
C ILE A 232 -12.09 -17.21 3.42
N PHE A 233 -10.98 -17.12 2.68
CA PHE A 233 -10.71 -18.10 1.62
C PHE A 233 -10.23 -19.44 2.18
N ILE A 234 -9.28 -19.41 3.14
CA ILE A 234 -8.65 -20.64 3.62
C ILE A 234 -9.52 -21.32 4.68
N LYS A 235 -9.97 -20.56 5.71
CA LYS A 235 -10.67 -21.16 6.85
C LYS A 235 -12.18 -21.30 6.63
N LEU A 236 -12.84 -20.24 6.15
CA LEU A 236 -14.31 -20.25 5.99
C LEU A 236 -14.75 -21.08 4.77
N TYR A 237 -14.08 -20.91 3.62
CA TYR A 237 -14.40 -21.63 2.38
C TYR A 237 -13.47 -22.81 2.06
N GLY A 238 -12.52 -23.15 2.92
CA GLY A 238 -11.66 -24.33 2.79
C GLY A 238 -10.72 -24.33 1.58
N VAL A 239 -10.37 -23.17 1.03
CA VAL A 239 -9.42 -23.07 -0.09
C VAL A 239 -8.02 -23.46 0.41
N PRO A 240 -7.32 -24.44 -0.20
CA PRO A 240 -5.94 -24.75 0.17
C PRO A 240 -5.04 -23.52 0.13
N ALA A 241 -4.13 -23.40 1.11
CA ALA A 241 -3.22 -22.24 1.22
C ALA A 241 -2.37 -22.04 -0.05
N GLU A 242 -2.01 -23.11 -0.73
CA GLU A 242 -1.30 -23.09 -2.01
C GLU A 242 -2.12 -22.50 -3.16
N HIS A 243 -3.45 -22.62 -3.12
CA HIS A 243 -4.38 -22.05 -4.12
C HIS A 243 -4.82 -20.63 -3.79
N PHE A 244 -4.58 -20.15 -2.57
CA PHE A 244 -4.91 -18.78 -2.14
C PHE A 244 -4.35 -17.73 -3.10
N GLY A 245 -3.11 -17.93 -3.56
CA GLY A 245 -2.43 -17.01 -4.48
C GLY A 245 -3.14 -16.83 -5.83
N TRP A 246 -3.88 -17.82 -6.33
CA TRP A 246 -4.65 -17.70 -7.57
C TRP A 246 -5.84 -16.76 -7.41
N LEU A 247 -6.59 -16.87 -6.31
CA LEU A 247 -7.73 -16.00 -6.02
C LEU A 247 -7.25 -14.55 -5.77
N PHE A 248 -6.17 -14.43 -5.00
CA PHE A 248 -5.56 -13.13 -4.72
C PHE A 248 -5.00 -12.49 -6.00
N GLY A 249 -4.31 -13.27 -6.81
CA GLY A 249 -3.76 -12.86 -8.09
C GLY A 249 -4.81 -12.45 -9.11
N THR A 250 -5.98 -13.07 -9.14
CA THR A 250 -7.09 -12.67 -10.00
C THR A 250 -7.55 -11.26 -9.67
N ASN A 251 -7.70 -10.93 -8.39
CA ASN A 251 -8.04 -9.57 -7.95
C ASN A 251 -6.95 -8.56 -8.31
N ALA A 252 -5.68 -8.92 -8.13
CA ALA A 252 -4.54 -8.08 -8.53
C ALA A 252 -4.50 -7.85 -10.05
N ALA A 253 -4.79 -8.87 -10.85
CA ALA A 253 -4.88 -8.75 -12.30
C ALA A 253 -6.00 -7.78 -12.73
N GLY A 254 -7.17 -7.84 -12.07
CA GLY A 254 -8.27 -6.89 -12.27
C GLY A 254 -7.87 -5.45 -11.97
N PHE A 255 -7.17 -5.22 -10.86
CA PHE A 255 -6.61 -3.91 -10.52
C PHE A 255 -5.67 -3.39 -11.61
N ILE A 256 -4.74 -4.21 -12.08
CA ILE A 256 -3.77 -3.84 -13.13
C ILE A 256 -4.48 -3.55 -14.44
N LEU A 257 -5.43 -4.39 -14.84
CA LEU A 257 -6.20 -4.23 -16.07
C LEU A 257 -6.95 -2.89 -16.07
N VAL A 258 -7.67 -2.58 -15.00
CA VAL A 258 -8.42 -1.33 -14.88
C VAL A 258 -7.46 -0.13 -14.83
N ALA A 259 -6.29 -0.23 -14.20
CA ALA A 259 -5.27 0.81 -14.21
C ALA A 259 -4.76 1.08 -15.65
N GLN A 260 -4.57 0.05 -16.47
CA GLN A 260 -4.17 0.22 -17.89
C GLN A 260 -5.29 0.86 -18.73
N VAL A 261 -6.55 0.44 -18.52
CA VAL A 261 -7.71 1.05 -19.17
C VAL A 261 -7.83 2.53 -18.77
N ASN A 262 -7.68 2.82 -17.49
CA ASN A 262 -7.68 4.19 -16.96
C ASN A 262 -6.61 5.05 -17.63
N ALA A 263 -5.37 4.56 -17.76
CA ALA A 263 -4.28 5.28 -18.39
C ALA A 263 -4.61 5.69 -19.84
N ARG A 264 -5.28 4.80 -20.60
CA ARG A 264 -5.74 5.10 -21.98
C ARG A 264 -6.89 6.11 -22.02
N MET A 265 -7.74 6.13 -21.01
CA MET A 265 -8.90 7.03 -20.93
C MET A 265 -8.53 8.43 -20.42
N LEU A 266 -7.43 8.55 -19.66
CA LEU A 266 -6.98 9.80 -19.04
C LEU A 266 -6.80 10.95 -20.05
N ALA A 267 -6.20 10.67 -21.22
CA ALA A 267 -5.99 11.66 -22.26
C ALA A 267 -7.29 12.25 -22.81
N LYS A 268 -8.40 11.48 -22.76
CA LYS A 268 -9.70 11.91 -23.31
C LYS A 268 -10.62 12.55 -22.27
N ARG A 269 -10.56 12.11 -21.01
CA ARG A 269 -11.59 12.45 -20.00
C ARG A 269 -11.05 13.14 -18.74
N GLY A 270 -9.74 13.13 -18.53
CA GLY A 270 -9.09 13.71 -17.35
C GLY A 270 -9.33 12.94 -16.04
N PRO A 271 -8.46 13.16 -15.04
CA PRO A 271 -8.47 12.37 -13.79
C PRO A 271 -9.70 12.63 -12.91
N ALA A 272 -10.18 13.87 -12.82
CA ALA A 272 -11.33 14.22 -11.99
C ALA A 272 -12.64 13.56 -12.46
N PHE A 273 -12.86 13.46 -13.77
CA PHE A 273 -14.04 12.80 -14.34
C PHE A 273 -14.00 11.30 -14.06
N LEU A 274 -12.86 10.64 -14.34
CA LEU A 274 -12.70 9.20 -14.11
C LEU A 274 -12.85 8.84 -12.63
N LEU A 275 -12.23 9.64 -11.74
CA LEU A 275 -12.37 9.48 -10.30
C LEU A 275 -13.84 9.54 -9.88
N SER A 276 -14.58 10.57 -10.35
CA SER A 276 -15.99 10.79 -9.97
C SER A 276 -16.90 9.63 -10.37
N ARG A 277 -16.58 8.84 -11.38
CA ARG A 277 -17.34 7.66 -11.80
C ARG A 277 -16.92 6.41 -11.05
N ALA A 278 -15.61 6.22 -10.91
CA ALA A 278 -15.06 5.03 -10.27
C ALA A 278 -15.46 4.90 -8.79
N VAL A 279 -15.60 6.02 -8.07
CA VAL A 279 -16.03 6.00 -6.66
C VAL A 279 -17.45 5.42 -6.49
N TRP A 280 -18.35 5.67 -7.44
CA TRP A 280 -19.71 5.09 -7.41
C TRP A 280 -19.70 3.59 -7.71
N VAL A 281 -18.86 3.16 -8.66
CA VAL A 281 -18.69 1.71 -8.96
C VAL A 281 -18.15 0.98 -7.74
N TYR A 282 -17.14 1.54 -7.09
CA TYR A 282 -16.59 0.98 -5.86
C TYR A 282 -17.62 0.87 -4.74
N PHE A 283 -18.40 1.93 -4.50
CA PHE A 283 -19.45 1.95 -3.49
C PHE A 283 -20.55 0.93 -3.77
N ALA A 284 -21.08 0.88 -5.01
CA ALA A 284 -22.10 -0.09 -5.41
C ALA A 284 -21.61 -1.54 -5.26
N ALA A 285 -20.37 -1.81 -5.68
CA ALA A 285 -19.76 -3.13 -5.52
C ALA A 285 -19.53 -3.48 -4.04
N GLY A 286 -19.16 -2.51 -3.19
CA GLY A 286 -19.05 -2.69 -1.75
C GLY A 286 -20.40 -3.06 -1.11
N LEU A 287 -21.49 -2.38 -1.47
CA LEU A 287 -22.82 -2.73 -1.00
C LEU A 287 -23.26 -4.13 -1.46
N ALA A 288 -22.97 -4.49 -2.72
CA ALA A 288 -23.25 -5.83 -3.24
C ALA A 288 -22.45 -6.90 -2.48
N LEU A 289 -21.16 -6.61 -2.18
CA LEU A 289 -20.30 -7.49 -1.38
C LEU A 289 -20.90 -7.72 0.02
N LEU A 290 -21.35 -6.66 0.67
CA LEU A 290 -21.97 -6.73 1.99
C LEU A 290 -23.28 -7.54 1.94
N ALA A 291 -24.13 -7.30 0.94
CA ALA A 291 -25.39 -8.02 0.78
C ALA A 291 -25.15 -9.54 0.58
N VAL A 292 -24.19 -9.90 -0.30
CA VAL A 292 -23.83 -11.32 -0.52
C VAL A 292 -23.23 -11.95 0.74
N SER A 293 -22.35 -11.23 1.45
CA SER A 293 -21.77 -11.74 2.69
C SER A 293 -22.82 -12.00 3.78
N ALA A 294 -23.84 -11.14 3.87
CA ALA A 294 -24.95 -11.29 4.82
C ALA A 294 -25.89 -12.46 4.48
N MET A 295 -25.85 -12.97 3.24
CA MET A 295 -26.64 -14.15 2.85
C MET A 295 -25.99 -15.47 3.30
N HIS A 296 -24.78 -15.44 3.87
CA HIS A 296 -24.03 -16.60 4.37
C HIS A 296 -23.99 -17.78 3.37
N THR A 297 -23.71 -17.48 2.10
CA THR A 297 -23.70 -18.49 1.03
C THR A 297 -22.60 -19.53 1.27
N GLU A 298 -22.91 -20.81 1.05
CA GLU A 298 -21.91 -21.91 1.13
C GLU A 298 -20.87 -21.84 0.00
N SER A 299 -21.20 -21.16 -1.09
CA SER A 299 -20.30 -20.99 -2.25
C SER A 299 -19.52 -19.70 -2.19
N LEU A 300 -18.22 -19.78 -2.50
CA LEU A 300 -17.30 -18.63 -2.59
C LEU A 300 -17.61 -17.72 -3.81
N TRP A 301 -18.13 -18.29 -4.92
CA TRP A 301 -18.26 -17.58 -6.20
C TRP A 301 -19.10 -16.29 -6.15
N PRO A 302 -20.26 -16.25 -5.47
CA PRO A 302 -21.04 -15.01 -5.38
C PRO A 302 -20.29 -13.87 -4.70
N LEU A 303 -19.39 -14.18 -3.74
CA LEU A 303 -18.59 -13.21 -3.01
C LEU A 303 -17.42 -12.67 -3.87
N LEU A 304 -16.84 -13.51 -4.73
CA LEU A 304 -15.69 -13.11 -5.57
C LEU A 304 -16.05 -12.03 -6.58
N ILE A 305 -17.27 -12.05 -7.16
CA ILE A 305 -17.66 -11.10 -8.21
C ILE A 305 -17.64 -9.65 -7.70
N PRO A 306 -18.41 -9.28 -6.65
CA PRO A 306 -18.39 -7.91 -6.14
C PRO A 306 -17.03 -7.53 -5.54
N LEU A 307 -16.32 -8.47 -4.94
CA LEU A 307 -14.96 -8.24 -4.44
C LEU A 307 -13.98 -7.89 -5.57
N PHE A 308 -14.04 -8.64 -6.68
CA PHE A 308 -13.23 -8.36 -7.87
C PHE A 308 -13.52 -6.95 -8.43
N ILE A 309 -14.78 -6.55 -8.50
CA ILE A 309 -15.17 -5.20 -8.96
C ILE A 309 -14.66 -4.14 -7.99
N CYS A 310 -14.77 -4.35 -6.68
CA CYS A 310 -14.20 -3.45 -5.67
C CYS A 310 -12.70 -3.24 -5.89
N VAL A 311 -11.92 -4.32 -5.89
CA VAL A 311 -10.46 -4.25 -6.00
C VAL A 311 -10.03 -3.69 -7.37
N SER A 312 -10.68 -4.10 -8.45
CA SER A 312 -10.39 -3.61 -9.80
C SER A 312 -10.63 -2.11 -9.94
N SER A 313 -11.71 -1.58 -9.35
CA SER A 313 -12.04 -0.15 -9.43
C SER A 313 -10.97 0.75 -8.79
N LEU A 314 -10.19 0.23 -7.84
CA LEU A 314 -9.06 0.95 -7.24
C LEU A 314 -7.95 1.26 -8.24
N GLY A 315 -7.82 0.46 -9.31
CA GLY A 315 -6.93 0.74 -10.43
C GLY A 315 -7.26 2.04 -11.17
N CYS A 316 -8.51 2.51 -11.05
CA CYS A 316 -8.91 3.84 -11.52
C CYS A 316 -8.89 4.88 -10.40
N ILE A 317 -9.38 4.56 -9.19
CA ILE A 317 -9.51 5.53 -8.09
C ILE A 317 -8.14 6.01 -7.62
N SER A 318 -7.22 5.10 -7.32
CA SER A 318 -5.94 5.43 -6.68
C SER A 318 -5.07 6.40 -7.51
N PRO A 319 -4.75 6.13 -8.80
CA PRO A 319 -3.92 7.04 -9.58
C PRO A 319 -4.61 8.39 -9.86
N ASN A 320 -5.92 8.41 -10.05
CA ASN A 320 -6.64 9.64 -10.31
C ASN A 320 -6.76 10.52 -9.05
N ALA A 321 -7.02 9.93 -7.89
CA ALA A 321 -7.04 10.65 -6.62
C ALA A 321 -5.65 11.24 -6.30
N ALA A 322 -4.58 10.46 -6.52
CA ALA A 322 -3.21 10.94 -6.36
C ALA A 322 -2.90 12.09 -7.32
N ALA A 323 -3.26 11.97 -8.61
CA ALA A 323 -3.06 13.03 -9.60
C ALA A 323 -3.81 14.32 -9.22
N CYS A 324 -5.07 14.21 -8.77
CA CYS A 324 -5.85 15.36 -8.33
C CYS A 324 -5.28 16.00 -7.03
N ALA A 325 -4.79 15.20 -6.09
CA ALA A 325 -4.14 15.67 -4.87
C ALA A 325 -2.83 16.41 -5.17
N MET A 326 -2.03 15.88 -6.11
CA MET A 326 -0.73 16.46 -6.47
C MET A 326 -0.84 17.70 -7.36
N ASN A 327 -2.01 17.95 -7.96
CA ASN A 327 -2.23 19.12 -8.80
C ASN A 327 -2.02 20.42 -8.01
N GLY A 328 -1.19 21.32 -8.56
CA GLY A 328 -0.83 22.59 -7.93
C GLY A 328 0.18 22.51 -6.78
N GLN A 329 0.72 21.34 -6.44
CA GLN A 329 1.67 21.18 -5.33
C GLN A 329 3.15 21.48 -5.72
N GLY A 330 3.50 21.59 -7.01
CA GLY A 330 4.80 22.06 -7.53
C GLY A 330 6.00 21.85 -6.60
N ALA A 331 6.51 22.94 -6.01
CA ALA A 331 7.65 22.92 -5.10
C ALA A 331 7.46 22.09 -3.81
N ARG A 332 6.24 21.62 -3.51
CA ARG A 332 5.91 20.80 -2.33
C ARG A 332 5.62 19.34 -2.71
N ALA A 333 5.84 18.96 -3.97
CA ALA A 333 5.44 17.64 -4.49
C ALA A 333 6.01 16.47 -3.66
N GLY A 334 7.25 16.55 -3.18
CA GLY A 334 7.86 15.53 -2.32
C GLY A 334 7.14 15.36 -0.99
N SER A 335 6.89 16.47 -0.28
CA SER A 335 6.15 16.44 0.98
C SER A 335 4.69 16.03 0.79
N ALA A 336 4.05 16.46 -0.30
CA ALA A 336 2.68 16.05 -0.63
C ALA A 336 2.60 14.54 -0.91
N SER A 337 3.53 13.99 -1.68
CA SER A 337 3.59 12.54 -1.93
C SER A 337 3.84 11.73 -0.66
N ALA A 338 4.74 12.17 0.21
CA ALA A 338 5.02 11.52 1.49
C ALA A 338 3.80 11.54 2.43
N LEU A 339 3.12 12.68 2.53
CA LEU A 339 1.91 12.81 3.33
C LEU A 339 0.76 11.97 2.78
N LEU A 340 0.61 11.91 1.45
CA LEU A 340 -0.37 11.05 0.78
C LEU A 340 -0.14 9.57 1.11
N GLY A 341 1.11 9.08 1.02
CA GLY A 341 1.46 7.72 1.41
C GLY A 341 1.23 7.44 2.89
N CYS A 342 1.59 8.39 3.76
CA CYS A 342 1.30 8.31 5.20
C CYS A 342 -0.21 8.16 5.47
N MET A 343 -1.03 9.02 4.87
CA MET A 343 -2.50 8.97 5.04
C MET A 343 -3.07 7.64 4.54
N GLN A 344 -2.60 7.13 3.39
CA GLN A 344 -3.02 5.84 2.86
C GLN A 344 -2.74 4.70 3.85
N PHE A 345 -1.53 4.60 4.36
CA PHE A 345 -1.17 3.53 5.30
C PHE A 345 -1.76 3.73 6.70
N SER A 346 -1.98 4.98 7.14
CA SER A 346 -2.69 5.24 8.41
C SER A 346 -4.12 4.72 8.38
N VAL A 347 -4.87 5.04 7.30
CA VAL A 347 -6.25 4.57 7.15
C VAL A 347 -6.28 3.05 6.91
N ALA A 348 -5.27 2.51 6.19
CA ALA A 348 -5.10 1.08 5.99
C ALA A 348 -4.88 0.32 7.31
N ALA A 349 -4.05 0.87 8.21
CA ALA A 349 -3.84 0.31 9.55
C ALA A 349 -5.16 0.24 10.34
N GLY A 350 -5.93 1.33 10.31
CA GLY A 350 -7.25 1.39 10.96
C GLY A 350 -8.24 0.40 10.36
N ALA A 351 -8.33 0.32 9.03
CA ALA A 351 -9.23 -0.61 8.34
C ALA A 351 -8.85 -2.08 8.60
N SER A 352 -7.56 -2.42 8.55
CA SER A 352 -7.06 -3.75 8.87
C SER A 352 -7.34 -4.14 10.32
N ALA A 353 -7.09 -3.23 11.28
CA ALA A 353 -7.40 -3.45 12.68
C ALA A 353 -8.91 -3.63 12.91
N LEU A 354 -9.74 -2.83 12.24
CA LEU A 354 -11.20 -2.89 12.36
C LEU A 354 -11.76 -4.23 11.88
N VAL A 355 -11.22 -4.79 10.79
CA VAL A 355 -11.60 -6.15 10.34
C VAL A 355 -11.29 -7.18 11.42
N GLY A 356 -10.11 -7.08 12.08
CA GLY A 356 -9.73 -7.96 13.16
C GLY A 356 -10.63 -7.82 14.40
N VAL A 357 -10.92 -6.59 14.81
CA VAL A 357 -11.77 -6.32 16.00
C VAL A 357 -13.23 -6.78 15.79
N LEU A 358 -13.77 -6.56 14.59
CA LEU A 358 -15.15 -6.94 14.24
C LEU A 358 -15.30 -8.42 13.88
N HIS A 359 -14.21 -9.18 13.86
CA HIS A 359 -14.22 -10.59 13.44
C HIS A 359 -15.21 -11.43 14.25
N ASP A 360 -16.17 -12.05 13.54
CA ASP A 360 -17.27 -12.84 14.08
C ASP A 360 -17.36 -14.28 13.53
N GLY A 361 -16.33 -14.70 12.77
CA GLY A 361 -16.32 -16.00 12.11
C GLY A 361 -17.01 -16.03 10.75
N THR A 362 -17.43 -14.89 10.21
CA THR A 362 -18.11 -14.75 8.91
C THR A 362 -17.32 -13.84 7.95
N ALA A 363 -17.80 -13.71 6.70
CA ALA A 363 -17.26 -12.76 5.73
C ALA A 363 -17.80 -11.32 5.93
N VAL A 364 -18.81 -11.14 6.79
CA VAL A 364 -19.53 -9.86 6.98
C VAL A 364 -18.62 -8.73 7.47
N PRO A 365 -17.72 -8.90 8.47
CA PRO A 365 -16.87 -7.82 8.95
C PRO A 365 -16.00 -7.21 7.85
N MET A 366 -15.36 -8.03 7.04
CA MET A 366 -14.55 -7.55 5.92
C MET A 366 -15.41 -6.77 4.91
N ALA A 367 -16.54 -7.32 4.51
CA ALA A 367 -17.46 -6.69 3.57
C ALA A 367 -18.03 -5.37 4.11
N MET A 368 -18.32 -5.30 5.40
CA MET A 368 -18.79 -4.10 6.08
C MET A 368 -17.73 -2.99 6.07
N VAL A 369 -16.48 -3.31 6.38
CA VAL A 369 -15.38 -2.33 6.34
C VAL A 369 -15.14 -1.83 4.92
N ILE A 370 -15.18 -2.70 3.89
CA ILE A 370 -15.05 -2.30 2.48
C ILE A 370 -16.21 -1.39 2.07
N SER A 371 -17.45 -1.73 2.45
CA SER A 371 -18.65 -0.93 2.15
C SER A 371 -18.60 0.44 2.83
N LEU A 372 -18.15 0.49 4.09
CA LEU A 372 -17.96 1.73 4.83
C LEU A 372 -16.90 2.62 4.15
N CYS A 373 -15.80 2.02 3.71
CA CYS A 373 -14.80 2.74 2.90
C CYS A 373 -15.43 3.29 1.62
N GLY A 374 -16.28 2.51 0.92
CA GLY A 374 -17.00 2.95 -0.27
C GLY A 374 -17.89 4.15 -0.03
N LEU A 375 -18.67 4.12 1.05
CA LEU A 375 -19.54 5.24 1.46
C LEU A 375 -18.72 6.49 1.78
N LEU A 376 -17.66 6.34 2.59
CA LEU A 376 -16.80 7.46 2.97
C LEU A 376 -16.08 8.07 1.76
N VAL A 377 -15.63 7.23 0.81
CA VAL A 377 -15.01 7.70 -0.45
C VAL A 377 -15.97 8.56 -1.24
N VAL A 378 -17.23 8.16 -1.39
CA VAL A 378 -18.26 8.95 -2.08
C VAL A 378 -18.51 10.26 -1.34
N CYS A 379 -18.72 10.22 -0.02
CA CYS A 379 -18.94 11.42 0.78
C CYS A 379 -17.79 12.43 0.67
N VAL A 380 -16.56 11.98 0.82
CA VAL A 380 -15.35 12.83 0.73
C VAL A 380 -15.18 13.38 -0.68
N ALA A 381 -15.38 12.57 -1.72
CA ALA A 381 -15.28 13.01 -3.11
C ALA A 381 -16.32 14.10 -3.44
N LEU A 382 -17.57 13.96 -2.98
CA LEU A 382 -18.62 14.96 -3.18
C LEU A 382 -18.32 16.26 -2.44
N LEU A 383 -17.85 16.18 -1.18
CA LEU A 383 -17.43 17.35 -0.40
C LEU A 383 -16.27 18.08 -1.07
N THR A 384 -15.28 17.35 -1.53
CA THR A 384 -14.11 17.91 -2.23
C THR A 384 -14.52 18.65 -3.51
N ARG A 385 -15.42 18.05 -4.29
CA ARG A 385 -15.95 18.70 -5.50
C ARG A 385 -16.69 20.00 -5.19
N ARG A 386 -17.50 20.04 -4.12
CA ARG A 386 -18.16 21.29 -3.67
C ARG A 386 -17.16 22.36 -3.30
N LEU A 387 -16.10 21.99 -2.57
CA LEU A 387 -15.03 22.94 -2.19
C LEU A 387 -14.26 23.48 -3.41
N GLN A 388 -13.98 22.64 -4.40
CA GLN A 388 -13.34 23.08 -5.66
C GLN A 388 -14.21 24.07 -6.43
N ASN A 389 -15.52 23.78 -6.57
CA ASN A 389 -16.44 24.66 -7.27
C ASN A 389 -16.58 26.01 -6.54
N ALA A 390 -16.65 26.01 -5.21
CA ALA A 390 -16.71 27.25 -4.42
C ALA A 390 -15.43 28.09 -4.57
N ARG A 391 -14.24 27.46 -4.61
CA ARG A 391 -12.98 28.18 -4.88
C ARG A 391 -12.94 28.77 -6.28
N ALA A 392 -13.37 28.03 -7.30
CA ALA A 392 -13.41 28.51 -8.69
C ALA A 392 -14.35 29.72 -8.85
N LEU A 393 -15.53 29.68 -8.20
CA LEU A 393 -16.46 30.80 -8.20
C LEU A 393 -15.87 32.03 -7.51
N ALA A 394 -15.24 31.86 -6.35
CA ALA A 394 -14.62 32.99 -5.62
C ALA A 394 -13.46 33.64 -6.42
N GLN A 395 -12.68 32.82 -7.17
CA GLN A 395 -11.63 33.33 -8.04
C GLN A 395 -12.20 34.11 -9.22
N ALA A 396 -13.24 33.60 -9.89
CA ALA A 396 -13.91 34.29 -11.00
C ALA A 396 -14.54 35.63 -10.56
N GLN A 397 -15.05 35.70 -9.33
CA GLN A 397 -15.60 36.96 -8.75
C GLN A 397 -14.52 37.98 -8.36
N ALA A 398 -13.30 37.51 -8.06
CA ALA A 398 -12.18 38.39 -7.73
C ALA A 398 -11.47 38.97 -8.96
N GLU A 399 -11.64 38.32 -10.12
CA GLU A 399 -11.09 38.73 -11.42
C GLU A 399 -12.06 39.61 -12.23
N ALA A 400 -13.35 39.61 -11.87
CA ALA A 400 -14.41 40.46 -12.44
C ALA A 400 -14.52 41.82 -11.70
#